data_38dc0471da42bb9790f48300370ce997
#
_entry.id   38dc0471da42bb9790f48300370ce997
#
_cell.length_a   1.000
_cell.length_b   1.000
_cell.length_c   1.000
_cell.angle_alpha   90.00
_cell.angle_beta   90.00
_cell.angle_gamma   90.00
#
_symmetry.space_group_name_H-M   'P 1'
#
loop_
_entity.id
_entity.type
_entity.pdbx_description
1 polymer ?
#
loop_
_entity_poly.entity_id
_entity_poly.type
_entity_poly.pdbx_seq_one_letter_code
_entity_poly.pdbx_strand_id
1 'polypeptide(L)'
;MRSGKPLLVAAAACAVAHATGILVANPVWRYAEVLSLALLLAYAVVSGLPQPRWAVPAALTALLVDAVRTMPADPDTGPLAWQVLRPGPADVDTWAGFESGLTLCWASSVAAVVLLAAGRRAGWRRPVVAVAAVAATLVVGYAVVRVVDVHNAARAEQRPYAGGADVADTVTAVGLAVLPAVALGLTALALAVALAGQGRWLASAGAVLLAVVALPSLDASIGAVPLPLYAGEVRSAAFAWHAITPSLAMPQPVPALTAAVELTAYLLLVAGLTGARRSTDAAPAQPAGSRP
;
A
#
# COMPACT_ATOMS: atom_id res chain seq x y z
N MET A 1 4.54 28.73 19.57
CA MET A 1 4.38 27.72 18.50
C MET A 1 3.54 26.56 19.04
N ARG A 2 2.34 26.33 18.49
CA ARG A 2 1.47 25.22 18.93
C ARG A 2 2.15 23.89 18.60
N SER A 3 2.29 23.03 19.59
CA SER A 3 2.85 21.68 19.41
C SER A 3 1.90 20.87 18.53
N GLY A 4 2.33 20.43 17.34
CA GLY A 4 1.54 19.53 16.48
C GLY A 4 1.39 18.10 17.04
N LYS A 5 2.03 17.82 18.18
CA LYS A 5 1.99 16.48 18.81
C LYS A 5 0.58 15.90 19.01
N PRO A 6 -0.44 16.68 19.48
CA PRO A 6 -1.78 16.11 19.66
C PRO A 6 -2.42 15.64 18.35
N LEU A 7 -2.15 16.32 17.23
CA LEU A 7 -2.66 15.88 15.91
C LEU A 7 -2.04 14.54 15.47
N LEU A 8 -0.73 14.37 15.71
CA LEU A 8 -0.06 13.11 15.38
C LEU A 8 -0.57 11.95 16.26
N VAL A 9 -0.78 12.19 17.56
CA VAL A 9 -1.35 11.19 18.48
C VAL A 9 -2.78 10.84 18.07
N ALA A 10 -3.60 11.85 17.74
CA ALA A 10 -4.97 11.61 17.26
C ALA A 10 -4.99 10.83 15.94
N ALA A 11 -4.09 11.15 14.99
CA ALA A 11 -3.96 10.39 13.74
C ALA A 11 -3.58 8.92 14.01
N ALA A 12 -2.64 8.68 14.94
CA ALA A 12 -2.25 7.33 15.33
C ALA A 12 -3.40 6.56 16.01
N ALA A 13 -4.19 7.22 16.87
CA ALA A 13 -5.36 6.61 17.48
C ALA A 13 -6.43 6.22 16.43
N CYS A 14 -6.67 7.08 15.43
CA CYS A 14 -7.56 6.77 14.31
C CYS A 14 -7.02 5.61 13.45
N ALA A 15 -5.70 5.51 13.25
CA ALA A 15 -5.09 4.39 12.53
C ALA A 15 -5.32 3.05 13.26
N VAL A 16 -5.16 3.04 14.59
CA VAL A 16 -5.46 1.86 15.41
C VAL A 16 -6.95 1.52 15.35
N ALA A 17 -7.83 2.52 15.44
CA ALA A 17 -9.26 2.33 15.32
C ALA A 17 -9.63 1.71 13.97
N HIS A 18 -9.07 2.21 12.85
CA HIS A 18 -9.29 1.65 11.52
C HIS A 18 -8.89 0.17 11.44
N ALA A 19 -7.66 -0.17 11.86
CA ALA A 19 -7.18 -1.55 11.85
C ALA A 19 -8.06 -2.48 12.72
N THR A 20 -8.48 -1.99 13.90
CA THR A 20 -9.42 -2.72 14.77
C THR A 20 -10.77 -2.91 14.08
N GLY A 21 -11.26 -1.89 13.36
CA GLY A 21 -12.50 -1.96 12.61
C GLY A 21 -12.47 -3.05 11.53
N ILE A 22 -11.36 -3.18 10.80
CA ILE A 22 -11.17 -4.26 9.83
C ILE A 22 -11.15 -5.62 10.55
N LEU A 23 -10.43 -5.71 11.68
CA LEU A 23 -10.33 -6.95 12.44
C LEU A 23 -11.69 -7.45 12.93
N VAL A 24 -12.55 -6.56 13.39
CA VAL A 24 -13.91 -6.89 13.89
C VAL A 24 -14.99 -6.80 12.79
N ALA A 25 -14.59 -6.59 11.54
CA ALA A 25 -15.48 -6.44 10.38
C ALA A 25 -16.57 -5.37 10.55
N ASN A 26 -16.24 -4.26 11.21
CA ASN A 26 -17.17 -3.15 11.42
C ASN A 26 -16.94 -2.04 10.38
N PRO A 27 -17.87 -1.81 9.43
CA PRO A 27 -17.68 -0.86 8.34
C PRO A 27 -17.59 0.61 8.80
N VAL A 28 -18.21 0.95 9.93
CA VAL A 28 -18.22 2.33 10.45
C VAL A 28 -16.79 2.81 10.77
N TRP A 29 -15.92 1.91 11.18
CA TRP A 29 -14.54 2.26 11.54
C TRP A 29 -13.63 2.52 10.32
N ARG A 30 -14.11 2.27 9.10
CA ARG A 30 -13.39 2.68 7.87
C ARG A 30 -13.25 4.20 7.75
N TYR A 31 -14.21 4.97 8.32
CA TYR A 31 -14.08 6.42 8.39
C TYR A 31 -12.86 6.89 9.21
N ALA A 32 -12.35 6.05 10.10
CA ALA A 32 -11.16 6.35 10.89
C ALA A 32 -9.89 6.46 10.04
N GLU A 33 -9.81 5.78 8.90
CA GLU A 33 -8.71 5.93 7.93
C GLU A 33 -8.67 7.34 7.36
N VAL A 34 -9.78 7.82 6.82
CA VAL A 34 -9.90 9.18 6.28
C VAL A 34 -9.55 10.22 7.34
N LEU A 35 -10.07 10.03 8.56
CA LEU A 35 -9.76 10.93 9.67
C LEU A 35 -8.27 10.89 10.03
N SER A 36 -7.65 9.71 10.04
CA SER A 36 -6.21 9.56 10.29
C SER A 36 -5.38 10.32 9.26
N LEU A 37 -5.68 10.15 7.96
CA LEU A 37 -4.96 10.81 6.87
C LEU A 37 -5.20 12.34 6.88
N ALA A 38 -6.43 12.79 7.16
CA ALA A 38 -6.75 14.22 7.29
C ALA A 38 -6.02 14.87 8.47
N LEU A 39 -5.96 14.19 9.63
CA LEU A 39 -5.21 14.67 10.80
C LEU A 39 -3.70 14.68 10.51
N LEU A 40 -3.20 13.71 9.77
CA LEU A 40 -1.79 13.65 9.37
C LEU A 40 -1.44 14.79 8.40
N LEU A 41 -2.34 15.13 7.48
CA LEU A 41 -2.20 16.29 6.61
C LEU A 41 -2.20 17.60 7.43
N ALA A 42 -3.14 17.76 8.35
CA ALA A 42 -3.18 18.92 9.25
C ALA A 42 -1.90 19.02 10.10
N TYR A 43 -1.41 17.89 10.62
CA TYR A 43 -0.14 17.84 11.33
C TYR A 43 1.04 18.29 10.46
N ALA A 44 1.12 17.82 9.22
CA ALA A 44 2.20 18.21 8.30
C ALA A 44 2.19 19.72 8.05
N VAL A 45 1.02 20.30 7.81
CA VAL A 45 0.86 21.76 7.61
C VAL A 45 1.27 22.56 8.84
N VAL A 46 0.79 22.18 10.04
CA VAL A 46 1.08 22.88 11.31
C VAL A 46 2.54 22.73 11.73
N SER A 47 3.16 21.58 11.49
CA SER A 47 4.55 21.29 11.88
C SER A 47 5.58 21.90 10.93
N GLY A 48 5.16 22.42 9.79
CA GLY A 48 6.01 23.01 8.76
C GLY A 48 6.43 21.98 7.70
N LEU A 49 6.02 22.27 6.47
CA LEU A 49 6.23 21.41 5.32
C LEU A 49 7.72 21.35 4.93
N PRO A 50 8.29 20.16 4.67
CA PRO A 50 9.63 20.04 4.11
C PRO A 50 9.67 20.61 2.69
N GLN A 51 10.87 20.93 2.21
CA GLN A 51 11.03 21.36 0.80
C GLN A 51 11.14 20.14 -0.12
N PRO A 52 10.43 20.16 -1.26
CA PRO A 52 9.45 21.15 -1.70
C PRO A 52 8.13 21.03 -0.91
N ARG A 53 7.51 22.17 -0.61
CA ARG A 53 6.35 22.26 0.29
C ARG A 53 5.10 21.52 -0.20
N TRP A 54 5.02 21.25 -1.49
CA TRP A 54 3.86 20.59 -2.11
C TRP A 54 3.89 19.06 -1.98
N ALA A 55 5.07 18.45 -1.78
CA ALA A 55 5.24 17.00 -1.91
C ALA A 55 4.45 16.19 -0.86
N VAL A 56 4.59 16.54 0.42
CA VAL A 56 3.86 15.84 1.50
C VAL A 56 2.35 16.04 1.39
N PRO A 57 1.83 17.28 1.19
CA PRO A 57 0.40 17.46 0.95
C PRO A 57 -0.11 16.69 -0.27
N ALA A 58 0.61 16.71 -1.39
CA ALA A 58 0.19 15.99 -2.59
C ALA A 58 0.11 14.48 -2.36
N ALA A 59 1.13 13.90 -1.70
CA ALA A 59 1.13 12.49 -1.35
C ALA A 59 -0.06 12.12 -0.43
N LEU A 60 -0.28 12.90 0.63
CA LEU A 60 -1.39 12.65 1.56
C LEU A 60 -2.77 12.90 0.92
N THR A 61 -2.87 13.85 -0.01
CA THR A 61 -4.12 14.08 -0.74
C THR A 61 -4.45 12.91 -1.66
N ALA A 62 -3.46 12.31 -2.34
CA ALA A 62 -3.68 11.12 -3.16
C ALA A 62 -4.23 9.96 -2.31
N LEU A 63 -3.63 9.72 -1.14
CA LEU A 63 -4.10 8.70 -0.19
C LEU A 63 -5.50 9.02 0.35
N LEU A 64 -5.78 10.28 0.67
CA LEU A 64 -7.09 10.70 1.16
C LEU A 64 -8.18 10.53 0.10
N VAL A 65 -7.88 10.84 -1.17
CA VAL A 65 -8.80 10.62 -2.30
C VAL A 65 -9.09 9.14 -2.45
N ASP A 66 -8.09 8.28 -2.33
CA ASP A 66 -8.28 6.83 -2.41
C ASP A 66 -9.13 6.31 -1.24
N ALA A 67 -8.81 6.71 -0.02
CA ALA A 67 -9.56 6.34 1.17
C ALA A 67 -11.04 6.77 1.09
N VAL A 68 -11.32 7.95 0.52
CA VAL A 68 -12.70 8.41 0.28
C VAL A 68 -13.36 7.62 -0.85
N ARG A 69 -12.64 7.31 -1.93
CA ARG A 69 -13.16 6.55 -3.08
C ARG A 69 -13.51 5.11 -2.69
N THR A 70 -12.74 4.50 -1.80
CA THR A 70 -12.93 3.12 -1.36
C THR A 70 -13.93 2.98 -0.21
N MET A 71 -14.49 4.12 0.28
CA MET A 71 -15.58 4.09 1.26
C MET A 71 -16.81 3.40 0.71
N PRO A 72 -17.44 2.50 1.47
CA PRO A 72 -18.74 1.98 1.09
C PRO A 72 -19.76 3.14 1.04
N ALA A 73 -20.42 3.30 -0.11
CA ALA A 73 -21.37 4.39 -0.34
C ALA A 73 -22.59 4.31 0.58
N ASP A 74 -22.93 3.12 1.06
CA ASP A 74 -24.01 2.89 2.02
C ASP A 74 -23.81 1.51 2.66
N PRO A 75 -23.86 1.37 4.01
CA PRO A 75 -23.81 0.06 4.66
C PRO A 75 -24.98 -0.85 4.29
N ASP A 76 -26.13 -0.28 3.87
CA ASP A 76 -27.34 -1.04 3.50
C ASP A 76 -27.44 -1.31 1.99
N THR A 77 -26.71 -0.58 1.17
CA THR A 77 -26.60 -0.79 -0.28
C THR A 77 -25.30 -1.50 -0.67
N GLY A 78 -24.71 -2.25 0.24
CA GLY A 78 -23.71 -3.22 -0.17
C GLY A 78 -24.29 -3.95 -1.37
N PRO A 79 -23.60 -4.02 -2.51
CA PRO A 79 -24.16 -4.77 -3.61
C PRO A 79 -24.37 -6.18 -3.09
N LEU A 80 -25.61 -6.55 -2.84
CA LEU A 80 -26.12 -7.85 -3.21
C LEU A 80 -25.94 -7.91 -4.73
N ALA A 81 -24.74 -7.62 -5.18
CA ALA A 81 -24.27 -7.98 -6.47
C ALA A 81 -24.22 -9.50 -6.44
N TRP A 82 -25.40 -10.08 -6.57
CA TRP A 82 -25.54 -11.28 -7.34
C TRP A 82 -24.87 -10.90 -8.66
N GLN A 83 -23.55 -10.95 -8.72
CA GLN A 83 -22.86 -11.10 -9.98
C GLN A 83 -23.43 -12.42 -10.49
N VAL A 84 -24.49 -12.28 -11.26
CA VAL A 84 -25.00 -13.37 -12.07
C VAL A 84 -23.78 -13.80 -12.84
N LEU A 85 -23.20 -14.93 -12.43
CA LEU A 85 -22.11 -15.57 -13.12
C LEU A 85 -22.65 -15.83 -14.52
N ARG A 86 -22.48 -14.86 -15.41
CA ARG A 86 -22.76 -15.05 -16.81
C ARG A 86 -21.69 -16.04 -17.24
N PRO A 87 -22.06 -17.22 -17.76
CA PRO A 87 -21.16 -18.04 -18.52
C PRO A 87 -20.76 -17.19 -19.73
N GLY A 88 -19.69 -16.42 -19.56
CA GLY A 88 -19.03 -15.68 -20.62
C GLY A 88 -18.09 -16.62 -21.38
N PRO A 89 -17.60 -16.20 -22.55
CA PRO A 89 -16.51 -16.89 -23.21
C PRO A 89 -15.37 -17.12 -22.21
N ALA A 90 -14.69 -18.26 -22.34
CA ALA A 90 -13.62 -18.68 -21.44
C ALA A 90 -12.35 -17.81 -21.52
N ASP A 91 -12.44 -16.65 -22.14
CA ASP A 91 -11.31 -15.74 -22.37
C ASP A 91 -10.99 -14.97 -21.09
N VAL A 92 -9.76 -15.07 -20.65
CA VAL A 92 -9.23 -14.28 -19.53
C VAL A 92 -8.91 -12.88 -20.03
N ASP A 93 -9.54 -11.87 -19.44
CA ASP A 93 -9.12 -10.50 -19.70
C ASP A 93 -7.79 -10.22 -18.97
N THR A 94 -6.70 -10.33 -19.72
CA THR A 94 -5.36 -10.13 -19.20
C THR A 94 -5.14 -8.70 -18.70
N TRP A 95 -5.83 -7.69 -19.27
CA TRP A 95 -5.69 -6.30 -18.88
C TRP A 95 -6.42 -5.99 -17.56
N ALA A 96 -7.54 -6.66 -17.29
CA ALA A 96 -8.26 -6.55 -16.03
C ALA A 96 -7.40 -6.96 -14.81
N GLY A 97 -6.42 -7.87 -15.00
CA GLY A 97 -5.43 -8.17 -13.99
C GLY A 97 -4.59 -6.95 -13.60
N PHE A 98 -4.04 -6.24 -14.60
CA PHE A 98 -3.29 -5.02 -14.35
C PHE A 98 -4.13 -3.91 -13.69
N GLU A 99 -5.35 -3.69 -14.15
CA GLU A 99 -6.28 -2.72 -13.56
C GLU A 99 -6.59 -3.03 -12.09
N SER A 100 -6.79 -4.29 -11.77
CA SER A 100 -7.02 -4.74 -10.39
C SER A 100 -5.81 -4.45 -9.49
N GLY A 101 -4.60 -4.79 -9.93
CA GLY A 101 -3.38 -4.50 -9.20
C GLY A 101 -3.13 -3.00 -9.06
N LEU A 102 -3.38 -2.24 -10.12
CA LEU A 102 -3.26 -0.78 -10.09
C LEU A 102 -4.25 -0.15 -9.11
N THR A 103 -5.51 -0.60 -9.10
CA THR A 103 -6.55 -0.09 -8.20
C THR A 103 -6.15 -0.26 -6.73
N LEU A 104 -5.48 -1.36 -6.39
CA LEU A 104 -5.04 -1.63 -5.02
C LEU A 104 -3.82 -0.80 -4.58
N CYS A 105 -2.94 -0.42 -5.52
CA CYS A 105 -1.63 0.15 -5.18
C CYS A 105 -1.42 1.58 -5.67
N TRP A 106 -2.36 2.18 -6.44
CA TRP A 106 -2.11 3.45 -7.14
C TRP A 106 -1.78 4.61 -6.20
N ALA A 107 -2.55 4.79 -5.13
CA ALA A 107 -2.39 5.93 -4.23
C ALA A 107 -1.06 5.87 -3.48
N SER A 108 -0.72 4.70 -2.93
CA SER A 108 0.54 4.45 -2.24
C SER A 108 1.73 4.56 -3.18
N SER A 109 1.58 4.11 -4.45
CA SER A 109 2.61 4.26 -5.49
C SER A 109 2.81 5.73 -5.86
N VAL A 110 1.73 6.47 -6.09
CA VAL A 110 1.80 7.92 -6.36
C VAL A 110 2.43 8.66 -5.19
N ALA A 111 2.03 8.36 -3.96
CA ALA A 111 2.61 8.97 -2.77
C ALA A 111 4.13 8.70 -2.67
N ALA A 112 4.55 7.46 -2.88
CA ALA A 112 5.96 7.09 -2.85
C ALA A 112 6.76 7.77 -3.97
N VAL A 113 6.24 7.80 -5.21
CA VAL A 113 6.87 8.47 -6.36
C VAL A 113 6.99 9.97 -6.13
N VAL A 114 5.92 10.63 -5.66
CA VAL A 114 5.91 12.06 -5.36
C VAL A 114 6.96 12.41 -4.30
N LEU A 115 7.03 11.64 -3.22
CA LEU A 115 8.02 11.85 -2.16
C LEU A 115 9.44 11.58 -2.64
N LEU A 116 9.65 10.56 -3.47
CA LEU A 116 10.96 10.24 -4.05
C LEU A 116 11.40 11.33 -5.04
N ALA A 117 10.53 11.78 -5.94
CA ALA A 117 10.82 12.83 -6.91
C ALA A 117 11.11 14.19 -6.24
N ALA A 118 10.42 14.48 -5.15
CA ALA A 118 10.63 15.67 -4.36
C ALA A 118 11.88 15.60 -3.46
N GLY A 119 12.42 14.41 -3.24
CA GLY A 119 13.63 14.18 -2.45
C GLY A 119 14.85 14.84 -3.08
N ARG A 120 15.64 15.57 -2.27
CA ARG A 120 16.95 16.05 -2.74
C ARG A 120 17.85 14.85 -2.99
N ARG A 121 18.67 14.90 -4.04
CA ARG A 121 19.72 13.91 -4.30
C ARG A 121 20.69 13.87 -3.11
N ALA A 122 20.54 12.87 -2.25
CA ALA A 122 21.45 12.61 -1.16
C ALA A 122 22.55 11.67 -1.65
N GLY A 123 23.73 11.77 -1.02
CA GLY A 123 24.80 10.80 -1.26
C GLY A 123 24.34 9.39 -0.87
N TRP A 124 24.45 8.46 -1.78
CA TRP A 124 24.06 7.06 -1.57
C TRP A 124 25.07 6.37 -0.65
N ARG A 125 24.64 5.95 0.52
CA ARG A 125 25.49 5.19 1.45
C ARG A 125 25.55 3.74 0.99
N ARG A 126 26.71 3.27 0.56
CA ARG A 126 26.93 1.91 0.02
C ARG A 126 26.25 0.79 0.83
N PRO A 127 26.37 0.72 2.18
CA PRO A 127 25.74 -0.36 2.95
C PRO A 127 24.20 -0.30 2.89
N VAL A 128 23.60 0.90 2.89
CA VAL A 128 22.15 1.05 2.79
C VAL A 128 21.65 0.60 1.42
N VAL A 129 22.39 0.96 0.37
CA VAL A 129 22.07 0.52 -1.01
C VAL A 129 22.16 -1.01 -1.13
N ALA A 130 23.17 -1.63 -0.54
CA ALA A 130 23.31 -3.09 -0.58
C ALA A 130 22.14 -3.79 0.11
N VAL A 131 21.72 -3.32 1.29
CA VAL A 131 20.55 -3.87 2.01
C VAL A 131 19.27 -3.67 1.18
N ALA A 132 19.08 -2.49 0.60
CA ALA A 132 17.93 -2.22 -0.24
C ALA A 132 17.91 -3.09 -1.52
N ALA A 133 19.09 -3.35 -2.11
CA ALA A 133 19.19 -4.24 -3.27
C ALA A 133 18.80 -5.68 -2.92
N VAL A 134 19.22 -6.19 -1.75
CA VAL A 134 18.79 -7.51 -1.26
C VAL A 134 17.30 -7.52 -1.04
N ALA A 135 16.73 -6.49 -0.38
CA ALA A 135 15.29 -6.39 -0.16
C ALA A 135 14.52 -6.32 -1.50
N ALA A 136 15.02 -5.56 -2.48
CA ALA A 136 14.42 -5.48 -3.82
C ALA A 136 14.43 -6.86 -4.52
N THR A 137 15.54 -7.60 -4.41
CA THR A 137 15.63 -8.97 -4.94
C THR A 137 14.62 -9.90 -4.27
N LEU A 138 14.40 -9.75 -2.95
CA LEU A 138 13.38 -10.54 -2.24
C LEU A 138 11.95 -10.20 -2.69
N VAL A 139 11.63 -8.92 -2.89
CA VAL A 139 10.31 -8.50 -3.40
C VAL A 139 10.06 -9.07 -4.79
N VAL A 140 11.02 -8.93 -5.71
CA VAL A 140 10.91 -9.47 -7.07
C VAL A 140 10.87 -11.00 -7.05
N GLY A 141 11.73 -11.63 -6.26
CA GLY A 141 11.77 -13.08 -6.10
C GLY A 141 10.45 -13.64 -5.57
N TYR A 142 9.85 -12.97 -4.58
CA TYR A 142 8.54 -13.34 -4.07
C TYR A 142 7.46 -13.24 -5.16
N ALA A 143 7.43 -12.14 -5.93
CA ALA A 143 6.49 -11.98 -7.03
C ALA A 143 6.64 -13.10 -8.08
N VAL A 144 7.88 -13.45 -8.46
CA VAL A 144 8.16 -14.55 -9.40
C VAL A 144 7.66 -15.88 -8.84
N VAL A 145 7.95 -16.20 -7.57
CA VAL A 145 7.49 -17.45 -6.93
C VAL A 145 5.96 -17.51 -6.97
N ARG A 146 5.25 -16.44 -6.62
CA ARG A 146 3.79 -16.40 -6.63
C ARG A 146 3.19 -16.61 -8.03
N VAL A 147 3.80 -16.00 -9.07
CA VAL A 147 3.37 -16.23 -10.48
C VAL A 147 3.63 -17.67 -10.91
N VAL A 148 4.76 -18.26 -10.51
CA VAL A 148 5.08 -19.67 -10.78
C VAL A 148 4.10 -20.62 -10.06
N ASP A 149 3.72 -20.31 -8.82
CA ASP A 149 2.71 -21.08 -8.08
C ASP A 149 1.37 -21.10 -8.82
N VAL A 150 0.91 -19.93 -9.32
CA VAL A 150 -0.30 -19.84 -10.13
C VAL A 150 -0.17 -20.63 -11.44
N HIS A 151 0.98 -20.54 -12.11
CA HIS A 151 1.25 -21.33 -13.32
C HIS A 151 1.16 -22.83 -13.07
N ASN A 152 1.76 -23.31 -11.97
CA ASN A 152 1.73 -24.73 -11.61
C ASN A 152 0.31 -25.18 -11.25
N ALA A 153 -0.45 -24.35 -10.52
CA ALA A 153 -1.85 -24.62 -10.18
C ALA A 153 -2.71 -24.71 -11.46
N ALA A 154 -2.60 -23.71 -12.35
CA ALA A 154 -3.33 -23.69 -13.60
C ALA A 154 -3.04 -24.92 -14.49
N ARG A 155 -1.78 -25.35 -14.55
CA ARG A 155 -1.42 -26.61 -15.26
C ARG A 155 -1.98 -27.88 -14.60
N ALA A 156 -2.04 -27.91 -13.28
CA ALA A 156 -2.58 -29.07 -12.57
C ALA A 156 -4.09 -29.24 -12.79
N GLU A 157 -4.80 -28.12 -12.97
CA GLU A 157 -6.25 -28.10 -13.20
C GLU A 157 -6.64 -28.38 -14.66
N GLN A 158 -5.71 -28.26 -15.62
CA GLN A 158 -5.95 -28.53 -17.05
C GLN A 158 -6.20 -30.02 -17.41
N ARG A 159 -6.52 -30.90 -16.45
CA ARG A 159 -6.90 -32.28 -16.73
C ARG A 159 -8.30 -32.37 -17.34
N PRO A 160 -8.58 -33.36 -18.18
CA PRO A 160 -9.01 -33.46 -19.57
C PRO A 160 -10.45 -33.04 -19.86
N TYR A 161 -11.10 -32.20 -19.11
CA TYR A 161 -12.47 -31.75 -19.43
C TYR A 161 -12.40 -30.34 -20.02
N ALA A 162 -12.27 -30.34 -21.32
CA ALA A 162 -12.22 -29.24 -22.26
C ALA A 162 -13.02 -27.98 -21.85
N GLY A 163 -12.39 -26.83 -21.88
CA GLY A 163 -12.98 -25.50 -21.75
C GLY A 163 -12.24 -24.57 -20.79
N GLY A 164 -11.03 -24.95 -20.34
CA GLY A 164 -10.20 -24.16 -19.45
C GLY A 164 -9.64 -22.90 -20.12
N ALA A 165 -9.62 -21.77 -19.37
CA ALA A 165 -8.86 -20.61 -19.77
C ALA A 165 -7.45 -21.00 -20.18
N ASP A 166 -6.90 -20.34 -21.20
CA ASP A 166 -5.53 -20.60 -21.60
C ASP A 166 -4.61 -20.30 -20.41
N VAL A 167 -3.75 -21.28 -20.06
CA VAL A 167 -2.74 -21.10 -18.98
C VAL A 167 -1.88 -19.88 -19.25
N ALA A 168 -1.55 -19.63 -20.52
CA ALA A 168 -0.74 -18.49 -20.90
C ALA A 168 -1.45 -17.16 -20.58
N ASP A 169 -2.74 -17.04 -20.85
CA ASP A 169 -3.54 -15.85 -20.57
C ASP A 169 -3.71 -15.66 -19.06
N THR A 170 -3.98 -16.73 -18.33
CA THR A 170 -4.06 -16.69 -16.86
C THR A 170 -2.75 -16.21 -16.23
N VAL A 171 -1.61 -16.77 -16.64
CA VAL A 171 -0.28 -16.38 -16.14
C VAL A 171 0.06 -14.97 -16.55
N THR A 172 -0.34 -14.55 -17.74
CA THR A 172 -0.15 -13.17 -18.22
C THR A 172 -0.97 -12.18 -17.39
N ALA A 173 -2.25 -12.48 -17.15
CA ALA A 173 -3.11 -11.64 -16.29
C ALA A 173 -2.54 -11.48 -14.88
N VAL A 174 -2.13 -12.58 -14.26
CA VAL A 174 -1.51 -12.58 -12.93
C VAL A 174 -0.16 -11.87 -12.95
N GLY A 175 0.67 -12.09 -13.97
CA GLY A 175 1.94 -11.38 -14.16
C GLY A 175 1.75 -9.86 -14.25
N LEU A 176 0.73 -9.41 -14.96
CA LEU A 176 0.37 -7.99 -15.06
C LEU A 176 -0.19 -7.44 -13.73
N ALA A 177 -0.98 -8.24 -13.01
CA ALA A 177 -1.59 -7.82 -11.74
C ALA A 177 -0.56 -7.54 -10.65
N VAL A 178 0.57 -8.26 -10.62
CA VAL A 178 1.61 -8.07 -9.60
C VAL A 178 2.52 -6.87 -9.86
N LEU A 179 2.57 -6.34 -11.09
CA LEU A 179 3.47 -5.24 -11.46
C LEU A 179 3.29 -3.99 -10.61
N PRO A 180 2.06 -3.48 -10.33
CA PRO A 180 1.88 -2.31 -9.50
C PRO A 180 2.40 -2.48 -8.07
N ALA A 181 2.19 -3.65 -7.45
CA ALA A 181 2.68 -3.94 -6.11
C ALA A 181 4.22 -4.04 -6.07
N VAL A 182 4.84 -4.66 -7.08
CA VAL A 182 6.31 -4.70 -7.22
C VAL A 182 6.85 -3.27 -7.40
N ALA A 183 6.23 -2.46 -8.25
CA ALA A 183 6.62 -1.07 -8.46
C ALA A 183 6.53 -0.25 -7.18
N LEU A 184 5.47 -0.44 -6.38
CA LEU A 184 5.33 0.17 -5.06
C LEU A 184 6.49 -0.23 -4.14
N GLY A 185 6.78 -1.53 -4.01
CA GLY A 185 7.86 -2.04 -3.17
C GLY A 185 9.22 -1.47 -3.56
N LEU A 186 9.56 -1.49 -4.85
CA LEU A 186 10.82 -0.97 -5.36
C LEU A 186 10.94 0.56 -5.17
N THR A 187 9.87 1.30 -5.41
CA THR A 187 9.83 2.76 -5.22
C THR A 187 9.96 3.12 -3.74
N ALA A 188 9.30 2.38 -2.85
CA ALA A 188 9.40 2.57 -1.41
C ALA A 188 10.82 2.26 -0.90
N LEU A 189 11.49 1.23 -1.41
CA LEU A 189 12.90 0.94 -1.09
C LEU A 189 13.83 2.05 -1.59
N ALA A 190 13.63 2.56 -2.80
CA ALA A 190 14.39 3.69 -3.32
C ALA A 190 14.20 4.95 -2.46
N LEU A 191 12.96 5.21 -2.02
CA LEU A 191 12.64 6.29 -1.09
C LEU A 191 13.35 6.09 0.26
N ALA A 192 13.37 4.87 0.80
CA ALA A 192 14.05 4.54 2.05
C ALA A 192 15.56 4.84 1.97
N VAL A 193 16.22 4.45 0.87
CA VAL A 193 17.64 4.74 0.60
C VAL A 193 17.89 6.25 0.53
N ALA A 194 17.04 6.98 -0.21
CA ALA A 194 17.17 8.42 -0.35
C ALA A 194 17.04 9.15 0.99
N LEU A 195 16.08 8.74 1.83
CA LEU A 195 15.85 9.32 3.16
C LEU A 195 16.94 8.96 4.17
N ALA A 196 17.44 7.72 4.14
CA ALA A 196 18.57 7.30 4.97
C ALA A 196 19.85 8.07 4.61
N GLY A 197 20.09 8.32 3.31
CA GLY A 197 21.18 9.16 2.83
C GLY A 197 21.14 10.59 3.37
N GLN A 198 19.91 11.11 3.62
CA GLN A 198 19.69 12.42 4.24
C GLN A 198 19.77 12.41 5.78
N GLY A 199 20.00 11.25 6.40
CA GLY A 199 19.98 11.09 7.86
C GLY A 199 18.58 11.06 8.49
N ARG A 200 17.53 10.95 7.67
CA ARG A 200 16.12 10.93 8.11
C ARG A 200 15.65 9.50 8.41
N TRP A 201 16.26 8.89 9.41
CA TRP A 201 16.06 7.47 9.72
C TRP A 201 14.61 7.10 10.03
N LEU A 202 13.87 7.98 10.75
CA LEU A 202 12.46 7.72 11.06
C LEU A 202 11.60 7.66 9.79
N ALA A 203 11.80 8.60 8.87
CA ALA A 203 11.11 8.57 7.58
C ALA A 203 11.55 7.40 6.70
N SER A 204 12.85 7.04 6.75
CA SER A 204 13.36 5.85 6.07
C SER A 204 12.71 4.56 6.60
N ALA A 205 12.51 4.44 7.91
CA ALA A 205 11.79 3.30 8.50
C ALA A 205 10.35 3.22 8.00
N GLY A 206 9.64 4.37 7.90
CA GLY A 206 8.31 4.41 7.29
C GLY A 206 8.29 3.93 5.83
N ALA A 207 9.29 4.33 5.04
CA ALA A 207 9.42 3.86 3.65
C ALA A 207 9.71 2.34 3.56
N VAL A 208 10.49 1.79 4.49
CA VAL A 208 10.71 0.32 4.58
C VAL A 208 9.42 -0.40 4.91
N LEU A 209 8.62 0.11 5.86
CA LEU A 209 7.31 -0.49 6.17
C LEU A 209 6.37 -0.45 4.95
N LEU A 210 6.41 0.62 4.17
CA LEU A 210 5.63 0.70 2.93
C LEU A 210 6.08 -0.36 1.91
N ALA A 211 7.39 -0.65 1.83
CA ALA A 211 7.89 -1.75 1.00
C ALA A 211 7.43 -3.13 1.50
N VAL A 212 7.28 -3.31 2.82
CA VAL A 212 6.71 -4.54 3.40
C VAL A 212 5.24 -4.69 3.05
N VAL A 213 4.47 -3.60 3.04
CA VAL A 213 3.04 -3.59 2.62
C VAL A 213 2.88 -4.04 1.17
N ALA A 214 3.87 -3.84 0.30
CA ALA A 214 3.82 -4.31 -1.07
C ALA A 214 3.66 -5.84 -1.20
N LEU A 215 4.13 -6.64 -0.22
CA LEU A 215 4.02 -8.10 -0.25
C LEU A 215 2.56 -8.59 -0.11
N PRO A 216 1.80 -8.23 0.94
CA PRO A 216 0.39 -8.60 1.01
C PRO A 216 -0.45 -7.93 -0.08
N SER A 217 -0.07 -6.74 -0.58
CA SER A 217 -0.73 -6.11 -1.72
C SER A 217 -0.55 -6.92 -3.01
N LEU A 218 0.61 -7.56 -3.19
CA LEU A 218 0.87 -8.47 -4.30
C LEU A 218 -0.05 -9.69 -4.24
N ASP A 219 -0.20 -10.32 -3.08
CA ASP A 219 -1.13 -11.44 -2.91
C ASP A 219 -2.59 -11.03 -3.13
N ALA A 220 -2.97 -9.85 -2.64
CA ALA A 220 -4.30 -9.29 -2.88
C ALA A 220 -4.54 -9.01 -4.36
N SER A 221 -3.54 -8.51 -5.09
CA SER A 221 -3.63 -8.26 -6.54
C SER A 221 -3.83 -9.56 -7.32
N ILE A 222 -3.14 -10.63 -6.96
CA ILE A 222 -3.35 -11.96 -7.56
C ILE A 222 -4.77 -12.45 -7.30
N GLY A 223 -5.26 -12.33 -6.07
CA GLY A 223 -6.61 -12.73 -5.68
C GLY A 223 -7.74 -11.90 -6.32
N ALA A 224 -7.42 -10.70 -6.81
CA ALA A 224 -8.36 -9.80 -7.46
C ALA A 224 -8.46 -10.01 -8.99
N VAL A 225 -7.61 -10.85 -9.58
CA VAL A 225 -7.68 -11.16 -11.03
C VAL A 225 -8.99 -11.88 -11.33
N PRO A 226 -9.85 -11.36 -12.22
CA PRO A 226 -11.08 -12.02 -12.60
C PRO A 226 -10.78 -13.23 -13.48
N LEU A 227 -10.76 -14.41 -12.87
CA LEU A 227 -10.63 -15.67 -13.59
C LEU A 227 -12.01 -16.24 -13.92
N PRO A 228 -12.21 -16.85 -15.09
CA PRO A 228 -13.44 -17.51 -15.44
C PRO A 228 -13.73 -18.65 -14.45
N LEU A 229 -14.92 -18.60 -13.83
CA LEU A 229 -15.37 -19.65 -12.92
C LEU A 229 -15.91 -20.82 -13.75
N TYR A 230 -15.31 -21.97 -13.60
CA TYR A 230 -15.83 -23.20 -14.23
C TYR A 230 -17.06 -23.69 -13.45
N ALA A 231 -18.17 -23.82 -14.15
CA ALA A 231 -19.36 -24.48 -13.63
C ALA A 231 -19.04 -25.97 -13.48
N GLY A 232 -18.78 -26.43 -12.27
CA GLY A 232 -18.70 -27.86 -12.01
C GLY A 232 -17.79 -28.36 -10.90
N GLU A 233 -16.82 -27.59 -10.41
CA GLU A 233 -15.94 -28.08 -9.35
C GLU A 233 -15.85 -27.16 -8.13
N VAL A 234 -16.04 -27.76 -6.97
CA VAL A 234 -16.04 -27.12 -5.64
C VAL A 234 -14.71 -26.42 -5.30
N ARG A 235 -13.63 -26.65 -6.06
CA ARG A 235 -12.32 -26.01 -5.86
C ARG A 235 -12.22 -24.60 -6.43
N SER A 236 -12.99 -24.28 -7.46
CA SER A 236 -13.13 -22.91 -7.94
C SER A 236 -13.79 -22.00 -6.91
N ALA A 237 -14.49 -22.58 -5.94
CA ALA A 237 -15.07 -21.87 -4.82
C ALA A 237 -14.03 -21.16 -3.94
N ALA A 238 -12.77 -21.58 -3.90
CA ALA A 238 -11.75 -20.91 -3.10
C ALA A 238 -11.40 -19.53 -3.68
N PHE A 239 -11.39 -19.35 -4.98
CA PHE A 239 -11.25 -18.04 -5.62
C PHE A 239 -12.57 -17.25 -5.60
N ALA A 240 -13.71 -17.93 -5.80
CA ALA A 240 -15.02 -17.32 -5.65
C ALA A 240 -15.31 -16.86 -4.21
N TRP A 241 -14.71 -17.48 -3.20
CA TRP A 241 -14.86 -17.09 -1.80
C TRP A 241 -14.45 -15.63 -1.55
N HIS A 242 -13.38 -15.17 -2.14
CA HIS A 242 -12.97 -13.77 -2.03
C HIS A 242 -13.92 -12.81 -2.77
N ALA A 243 -14.62 -13.29 -3.81
CA ALA A 243 -15.56 -12.47 -4.58
C ALA A 243 -17.01 -12.54 -4.04
N ILE A 244 -17.40 -13.64 -3.40
CA ILE A 244 -18.80 -13.93 -3.00
C ILE A 244 -19.07 -13.64 -1.51
N THR A 245 -18.05 -13.49 -0.67
CA THR A 245 -18.23 -13.28 0.78
C THR A 245 -17.90 -11.89 1.31
N PRO A 246 -18.20 -10.78 0.63
CA PRO A 246 -18.04 -9.47 1.25
C PRO A 246 -19.05 -9.20 2.39
N SER A 247 -20.11 -10.02 2.51
CA SER A 247 -21.20 -9.81 3.48
C SER A 247 -21.11 -10.64 4.75
N LEU A 248 -20.23 -11.64 4.82
CA LEU A 248 -19.95 -12.33 6.07
C LEU A 248 -18.92 -11.54 6.85
N ALA A 249 -19.35 -10.93 7.94
CA ALA A 249 -18.50 -10.20 8.90
C ALA A 249 -17.53 -11.16 9.58
N MET A 250 -16.52 -11.63 8.86
CA MET A 250 -15.45 -12.45 9.41
C MET A 250 -14.25 -11.59 9.79
N PRO A 251 -13.63 -11.84 10.93
CA PRO A 251 -12.36 -11.22 11.30
C PRO A 251 -11.33 -11.38 10.18
N GLN A 252 -10.74 -10.28 9.74
CA GLN A 252 -9.75 -10.27 8.67
C GLN A 252 -8.38 -9.84 9.21
N PRO A 253 -7.61 -10.75 9.83
CA PRO A 253 -6.38 -10.39 10.51
C PRO A 253 -5.29 -9.89 9.54
N VAL A 254 -5.19 -10.47 8.36
CA VAL A 254 -4.16 -10.06 7.38
C VAL A 254 -4.44 -8.68 6.83
N PRO A 255 -5.64 -8.33 6.31
CA PRO A 255 -5.97 -6.98 5.91
C PRO A 255 -5.85 -5.96 7.04
N ALA A 256 -6.26 -6.31 8.28
CA ALA A 256 -6.13 -5.44 9.45
C ALA A 256 -4.66 -5.11 9.76
N LEU A 257 -3.78 -6.13 9.73
CA LEU A 257 -2.35 -5.94 9.92
C LEU A 257 -1.73 -5.10 8.79
N THR A 258 -2.11 -5.37 7.55
CA THR A 258 -1.62 -4.60 6.40
C THR A 258 -1.99 -3.12 6.53
N ALA A 259 -3.24 -2.80 6.85
CA ALA A 259 -3.70 -1.44 7.07
C ALA A 259 -2.99 -0.76 8.25
N ALA A 260 -2.78 -1.50 9.36
CA ALA A 260 -2.03 -0.99 10.50
C ALA A 260 -0.58 -0.65 10.14
N VAL A 261 0.10 -1.52 9.40
CA VAL A 261 1.48 -1.29 8.96
C VAL A 261 1.54 -0.13 7.97
N GLU A 262 0.61 -0.04 7.04
CA GLU A 262 0.54 1.02 6.03
C GLU A 262 0.34 2.39 6.67
N LEU A 263 -0.67 2.57 7.52
CA LEU A 263 -0.90 3.83 8.22
C LEU A 263 0.28 4.19 9.15
N THR A 264 0.89 3.19 9.80
CA THR A 264 2.12 3.40 10.59
C THR A 264 3.27 3.87 9.69
N ALA A 265 3.40 3.33 8.48
CA ALA A 265 4.41 3.77 7.52
C ALA A 265 4.24 5.26 7.18
N TYR A 266 3.02 5.72 6.91
CA TYR A 266 2.74 7.14 6.63
C TYR A 266 2.94 8.04 7.84
N LEU A 267 2.56 7.59 9.05
CA LEU A 267 2.82 8.31 10.29
C LEU A 267 4.32 8.55 10.49
N LEU A 268 5.14 7.51 10.31
CA LEU A 268 6.60 7.60 10.44
C LEU A 268 7.23 8.46 9.34
N LEU A 269 6.77 8.30 8.08
CA LEU A 269 7.21 9.12 6.95
C LEU A 269 6.99 10.60 7.25
N VAL A 270 5.76 11.00 7.57
CA VAL A 270 5.41 12.40 7.79
C VAL A 270 6.10 12.94 9.05
N ALA A 271 6.10 12.20 10.16
CA ALA A 271 6.78 12.63 11.39
C ALA A 271 8.30 12.80 11.18
N GLY A 272 8.93 11.88 10.45
CA GLY A 272 10.37 11.96 10.14
C GLY A 272 10.72 13.07 9.16
N LEU A 273 9.84 13.36 8.19
CA LEU A 273 10.03 14.46 7.24
C LEU A 273 9.86 15.85 7.89
N THR A 274 8.94 15.99 8.83
CA THR A 274 8.67 17.27 9.51
C THR A 274 9.56 17.50 10.73
N GLY A 275 10.01 16.45 11.42
CA GLY A 275 10.81 16.53 12.65
C GLY A 275 12.24 17.04 12.45
N ALA A 276 12.83 16.84 11.28
CA ALA A 276 14.22 17.20 10.98
C ALA A 276 14.52 18.71 11.06
N ARG A 277 13.52 19.58 10.94
CA ARG A 277 13.70 21.05 11.06
C ARG A 277 13.92 21.53 12.50
N ARG A 278 13.35 20.83 13.49
CA ARG A 278 13.41 21.30 14.88
C ARG A 278 14.82 21.22 15.48
N SER A 279 15.66 20.30 15.00
CA SER A 279 17.04 20.16 15.47
C SER A 279 17.99 21.20 14.89
N THR A 280 17.68 21.77 13.73
CA THR A 280 18.53 22.79 13.08
C THR A 280 18.29 24.18 13.67
N ASP A 281 17.06 24.47 14.11
CA ASP A 281 16.70 25.77 14.71
C ASP A 281 17.08 25.85 16.20
N ALA A 282 17.45 24.72 16.83
CA ALA A 282 17.84 24.65 18.25
C ALA A 282 19.35 24.75 18.48
N ALA A 283 20.16 24.96 17.42
CA ALA A 283 21.60 25.22 17.61
C ALA A 283 21.77 26.51 18.42
N PRO A 284 22.36 26.45 19.60
CA PRO A 284 22.55 27.65 20.44
C PRO A 284 23.39 28.69 19.68
N ALA A 285 22.90 29.94 19.65
CA ALA A 285 23.66 31.05 19.19
C ALA A 285 25.01 31.05 19.96
N GLN A 286 26.10 30.79 19.24
CA GLN A 286 27.44 30.92 19.84
C GLN A 286 27.52 32.35 20.44
N PRO A 287 27.89 32.48 21.71
CA PRO A 287 28.13 33.77 22.27
C PRO A 287 29.25 34.45 21.47
N ALA A 288 28.96 35.62 20.92
CA ALA A 288 29.90 36.44 20.22
C ALA A 288 31.13 36.62 21.12
N GLY A 289 32.22 35.93 20.72
CA GLY A 289 33.47 35.96 21.46
C GLY A 289 33.92 37.38 21.66
N SER A 290 34.07 37.78 22.93
CA SER A 290 34.83 38.94 23.35
C SER A 290 36.21 38.84 22.75
N ARG A 291 36.49 39.65 21.72
CA ARG A 291 37.86 39.89 21.27
C ARG A 291 38.52 40.80 22.32
N PRO A 292 39.75 40.50 22.76
CA PRO A 292 40.52 41.38 23.62
C PRO A 292 40.99 42.65 22.90
#